data_e12d449d708d29aa1c69c141883abf88
#
_entry.id   e12d449d708d29aa1c69c141883abf88
#
_cell.length_a   1.000
_cell.length_b   1.000
_cell.length_c   1.000
_cell.angle_alpha   90.00
_cell.angle_beta   90.00
_cell.angle_gamma   90.00
#
_symmetry.space_group_name_H-M   'P 1'
#
loop_
_entity.id
_entity.type
_entity.pdbx_description
1 polymer ?
#
loop_
_entity_poly.entity_id
_entity_poly.type
_entity_poly.pdbx_seq_one_letter_code
_entity_poly.pdbx_strand_id
1 'polypeptide(L)'
;MYKRQGNALYRPGPMDFIPQYIEGKNNRDSIVYDCPQLEPILAPTYGCIVYQEQVMQIVRSLAGYSFGRSDLVRRAMAKKKEKVMEAERQNFVYGNEAEGVKGCIANGISEEVANKIYNEMIDFAKYAFNKSHAAAYAVVSYQTAYLKCHYPIEFMAALMTSVRDNTSKVIHYTMNCKELGIPMLSPDINEGYSDFSVADGGIRFGMSAIKGIGVNVIERIVAERKSGGAYASLQNFLERLD
;
A
#
# COMPACT_ATOMS: atom_id res chain seq x y z
N MET A 1 -0.05 11.99 6.37
CA MET A 1 -1.17 12.24 5.45
C MET A 1 -0.85 11.79 4.01
N TYR A 2 0.26 12.23 3.42
CA TYR A 2 0.62 11.94 2.01
C TYR A 2 0.80 10.45 1.65
N LYS A 3 1.34 9.61 2.55
CA LYS A 3 1.50 8.18 2.27
C LYS A 3 0.18 7.45 2.00
N ARG A 4 -0.92 7.84 2.64
CA ARG A 4 -2.25 7.26 2.37
C ARG A 4 -2.73 7.59 0.96
N GLN A 5 -2.54 8.84 0.54
CA GLN A 5 -2.94 9.31 -0.78
C GLN A 5 -2.04 8.73 -1.87
N GLY A 6 -0.72 8.65 -1.63
CA GLY A 6 0.23 7.98 -2.52
C GLY A 6 -0.13 6.51 -2.77
N ASN A 7 -0.46 5.75 -1.71
CA ASN A 7 -0.89 4.36 -1.86
C ASN A 7 -2.20 4.21 -2.67
N ALA A 8 -3.09 5.21 -2.59
CA ALA A 8 -4.36 5.19 -3.32
C ALA A 8 -4.21 5.63 -4.79
N LEU A 9 -3.30 6.58 -5.08
CA LEU A 9 -3.10 7.16 -6.41
C LEU A 9 -2.13 6.37 -7.27
N TYR A 10 -1.10 5.74 -6.69
CA TYR A 10 -0.08 5.01 -7.44
C TYR A 10 -0.57 3.63 -7.89
N ARG A 11 -1.56 3.63 -8.78
CA ARG A 11 -2.21 2.45 -9.35
C ARG A 11 -2.69 2.74 -10.77
N PRO A 12 -2.75 1.75 -11.67
CA PRO A 12 -3.36 1.93 -13.00
C PRO A 12 -4.76 2.56 -12.88
N GLY A 13 -5.02 3.61 -13.65
CA GLY A 13 -6.24 4.41 -13.59
C GLY A 13 -6.09 5.67 -12.72
N PRO A 14 -6.01 5.58 -11.38
CA PRO A 14 -5.80 6.77 -10.54
C PRO A 14 -4.52 7.54 -10.81
N MET A 15 -3.50 6.93 -11.41
CA MET A 15 -2.26 7.62 -11.80
C MET A 15 -2.49 8.78 -12.75
N ASP A 16 -3.52 8.75 -13.56
CA ASP A 16 -3.87 9.83 -14.51
C ASP A 16 -4.25 11.14 -13.77
N PHE A 17 -4.69 11.03 -12.52
CA PHE A 17 -5.04 12.18 -11.66
C PHE A 17 -3.86 12.72 -10.84
N ILE A 18 -2.68 12.09 -10.89
CA ILE A 18 -1.50 12.54 -10.13
C ILE A 18 -1.08 13.95 -10.50
N PRO A 19 -1.03 14.37 -11.78
CA PRO A 19 -0.69 15.75 -12.14
C PRO A 19 -1.63 16.77 -11.48
N GLN A 20 -2.95 16.58 -11.57
CA GLN A 20 -3.96 17.45 -10.95
C GLN A 20 -3.81 17.46 -9.41
N TYR A 21 -3.57 16.31 -8.81
CA TYR A 21 -3.33 16.21 -7.37
C TYR A 21 -2.07 16.98 -6.93
N ILE A 22 -0.98 16.90 -7.71
CA ILE A 22 0.27 17.61 -7.41
C ILE A 22 0.06 19.12 -7.57
N GLU A 23 -0.62 19.56 -8.63
CA GLU A 23 -0.94 20.97 -8.84
C GLU A 23 -1.75 21.52 -7.67
N GLY A 24 -2.88 20.91 -7.33
CA GLY A 24 -3.71 21.36 -6.21
C GLY A 24 -3.01 21.26 -4.84
N LYS A 25 -2.04 20.35 -4.69
CA LYS A 25 -1.21 20.26 -3.49
C LYS A 25 -0.24 21.41 -3.36
N ASN A 26 0.39 21.82 -4.45
CA ASN A 26 1.42 22.86 -4.46
C ASN A 26 0.81 24.27 -4.56
N ASN A 27 -0.33 24.40 -5.23
CA ASN A 27 -1.07 25.63 -5.41
C ASN A 27 -2.54 25.42 -5.06
N ARG A 28 -2.91 25.68 -3.80
CA ARG A 28 -4.29 25.47 -3.33
C ARG A 28 -5.30 26.40 -3.97
N ASP A 29 -4.86 27.58 -4.39
CA ASP A 29 -5.70 28.60 -5.00
C ASP A 29 -6.08 28.23 -6.45
N SER A 30 -5.40 27.27 -7.06
CA SER A 30 -5.76 26.72 -8.37
C SER A 30 -6.92 25.72 -8.33
N ILE A 31 -7.34 25.27 -7.13
CA ILE A 31 -8.40 24.28 -6.99
C ILE A 31 -9.75 24.95 -7.22
N VAL A 32 -10.46 24.52 -8.25
CA VAL A 32 -11.82 24.95 -8.54
C VAL A 32 -12.79 23.83 -8.18
N TYR A 33 -13.78 24.12 -7.33
CA TYR A 33 -14.85 23.18 -6.98
C TYR A 33 -16.10 23.51 -7.78
N ASP A 34 -16.71 22.52 -8.38
CA ASP A 34 -17.94 22.68 -9.19
C ASP A 34 -19.14 23.18 -8.37
N CYS A 35 -19.14 22.93 -7.07
CA CYS A 35 -20.06 23.55 -6.12
C CYS A 35 -19.39 23.64 -4.73
N PRO A 36 -19.86 24.62 -3.88
CA PRO A 36 -19.25 24.82 -2.55
C PRO A 36 -19.32 23.61 -1.64
N GLN A 37 -20.32 22.73 -1.82
CA GLN A 37 -20.52 21.53 -1.01
C GLN A 37 -19.42 20.48 -1.22
N LEU A 38 -18.67 20.55 -2.34
CA LEU A 38 -17.54 19.64 -2.62
C LEU A 38 -16.28 20.00 -1.85
N GLU A 39 -16.08 21.26 -1.51
CA GLU A 39 -14.86 21.72 -0.86
C GLU A 39 -14.53 20.94 0.42
N PRO A 40 -15.43 20.82 1.44
CA PRO A 40 -15.12 20.09 2.66
C PRO A 40 -14.82 18.61 2.43
N ILE A 41 -15.29 18.01 1.32
CA ILE A 41 -15.09 16.62 0.94
C ILE A 41 -13.75 16.41 0.24
N LEU A 42 -13.41 17.32 -0.70
CA LEU A 42 -12.26 17.18 -1.60
C LEU A 42 -11.02 17.98 -1.17
N ALA A 43 -11.16 18.99 -0.31
CA ALA A 43 -10.01 19.77 0.17
C ALA A 43 -8.89 18.91 0.80
N PRO A 44 -9.20 17.83 1.57
CA PRO A 44 -8.17 16.93 2.09
C PRO A 44 -7.37 16.17 1.01
N THR A 45 -7.87 16.11 -0.21
CA THR A 45 -7.27 15.43 -1.36
C THR A 45 -7.02 16.37 -2.53
N TYR A 46 -6.92 17.67 -2.24
CA TYR A 46 -6.55 18.73 -3.19
C TYR A 46 -7.45 18.76 -4.43
N GLY A 47 -8.75 18.69 -4.22
CA GLY A 47 -9.75 18.76 -5.29
C GLY A 47 -10.01 17.43 -6.02
N CYS A 48 -9.27 16.37 -5.73
CA CYS A 48 -9.43 15.08 -6.40
C CYS A 48 -10.29 14.10 -5.59
N ILE A 49 -11.13 13.33 -6.28
CA ILE A 49 -11.75 12.14 -5.67
C ILE A 49 -10.66 11.05 -5.62
N VAL A 50 -10.33 10.54 -4.43
CA VAL A 50 -9.30 9.52 -4.21
C VAL A 50 -9.86 8.29 -3.53
N TYR A 51 -10.88 8.45 -2.68
CA TYR A 51 -11.40 7.42 -1.82
C TYR A 51 -12.86 7.08 -2.12
N GLN A 52 -13.21 5.81 -1.96
CA GLN A 52 -14.60 5.34 -2.05
C GLN A 52 -15.52 6.10 -1.08
N GLU A 53 -15.02 6.42 0.09
CA GLU A 53 -15.73 7.18 1.12
C GLU A 53 -16.08 8.60 0.67
N GLN A 54 -15.29 9.21 -0.22
CA GLN A 54 -15.62 10.52 -0.79
C GLN A 54 -16.82 10.43 -1.75
N VAL A 55 -16.90 9.38 -2.56
CA VAL A 55 -18.09 9.13 -3.40
C VAL A 55 -19.36 9.02 -2.52
N MET A 56 -19.26 8.26 -1.42
CA MET A 56 -20.39 8.17 -0.47
C MET A 56 -20.73 9.51 0.17
N GLN A 57 -19.74 10.32 0.53
CA GLN A 57 -19.95 11.65 1.09
C GLN A 57 -20.59 12.61 0.07
N ILE A 58 -20.15 12.58 -1.20
CA ILE A 58 -20.69 13.40 -2.28
C ILE A 58 -22.18 13.14 -2.44
N VAL A 59 -22.60 11.88 -2.66
CA VAL A 59 -24.03 11.58 -2.86
C VAL A 59 -24.89 11.93 -1.63
N ARG A 60 -24.33 11.81 -0.42
CA ARG A 60 -25.02 12.19 0.81
C ARG A 60 -25.16 13.71 0.96
N SER A 61 -24.08 14.45 0.75
CA SER A 61 -24.04 15.89 0.95
C SER A 61 -24.78 16.66 -0.14
N LEU A 62 -24.65 16.21 -1.40
CA LEU A 62 -25.22 16.93 -2.53
C LEU A 62 -26.67 16.53 -2.83
N ALA A 63 -27.04 15.25 -2.65
CA ALA A 63 -28.36 14.75 -3.02
C ALA A 63 -29.17 14.17 -1.85
N GLY A 64 -28.64 14.20 -0.62
CA GLY A 64 -29.39 13.81 0.58
C GLY A 64 -29.54 12.30 0.77
N TYR A 65 -28.62 11.49 0.23
CA TYR A 65 -28.65 10.04 0.40
C TYR A 65 -28.43 9.62 1.85
N SER A 66 -29.12 8.57 2.29
CA SER A 66 -28.79 7.90 3.55
C SER A 66 -27.42 7.20 3.48
N PHE A 67 -26.85 6.86 4.63
CA PHE A 67 -25.56 6.13 4.66
C PHE A 67 -25.66 4.78 3.94
N GLY A 68 -26.70 3.98 4.23
CA GLY A 68 -26.90 2.68 3.60
C GLY A 68 -27.04 2.77 2.08
N ARG A 69 -27.85 3.75 1.60
CA ARG A 69 -28.01 3.97 0.17
C ARG A 69 -26.73 4.44 -0.52
N SER A 70 -25.94 5.30 0.12
CA SER A 70 -24.66 5.74 -0.44
C SER A 70 -23.68 4.57 -0.63
N ASP A 71 -23.71 3.55 0.22
CA ASP A 71 -22.91 2.34 0.04
C ASP A 71 -23.41 1.47 -1.13
N LEU A 72 -24.74 1.39 -1.34
CA LEU A 72 -25.31 0.71 -2.53
C LEU A 72 -24.85 1.37 -3.83
N VAL A 73 -24.87 2.72 -3.89
CA VAL A 73 -24.38 3.48 -5.06
C VAL A 73 -22.89 3.18 -5.30
N ARG A 74 -22.07 3.28 -4.27
CA ARG A 74 -20.65 2.96 -4.35
C ARG A 74 -20.39 1.55 -4.90
N ARG A 75 -21.13 0.56 -4.40
CA ARG A 75 -21.01 -0.84 -4.87
C ARG A 75 -21.49 -1.02 -6.32
N ALA A 76 -22.56 -0.32 -6.71
CA ALA A 76 -23.06 -0.37 -8.08
C ALA A 76 -22.05 0.20 -9.08
N MET A 77 -21.45 1.34 -8.75
CA MET A 77 -20.40 1.98 -9.54
C MET A 77 -19.17 1.07 -9.67
N ALA A 78 -18.67 0.53 -8.54
CA ALA A 78 -17.51 -0.36 -8.53
C ALA A 78 -17.73 -1.65 -9.34
N LYS A 79 -18.97 -2.16 -9.40
CA LYS A 79 -19.34 -3.36 -10.17
C LYS A 79 -19.80 -3.06 -11.58
N LYS A 80 -19.75 -1.81 -12.02
CA LYS A 80 -20.17 -1.33 -13.38
C LYS A 80 -21.58 -1.80 -13.76
N LYS A 81 -22.52 -1.71 -12.83
CA LYS A 81 -23.92 -2.08 -13.07
C LYS A 81 -24.64 -0.92 -13.78
N GLU A 82 -24.52 -0.82 -15.09
CA GLU A 82 -24.97 0.31 -15.91
C GLU A 82 -26.43 0.71 -15.65
N LYS A 83 -27.36 -0.25 -15.63
CA LYS A 83 -28.79 0.05 -15.36
C LYS A 83 -29.02 0.67 -13.97
N VAL A 84 -28.28 0.20 -12.96
CA VAL A 84 -28.37 0.76 -11.60
C VAL A 84 -27.72 2.14 -11.56
N MET A 85 -26.59 2.31 -12.23
CA MET A 85 -25.91 3.60 -12.30
C MET A 85 -26.75 4.67 -12.99
N GLU A 86 -27.47 4.32 -14.07
CA GLU A 86 -28.35 5.28 -14.74
C GLU A 86 -29.59 5.63 -13.90
N ALA A 87 -30.23 4.65 -13.25
CA ALA A 87 -31.30 4.92 -12.30
C ALA A 87 -30.84 5.81 -11.12
N GLU A 88 -29.64 5.56 -10.60
CA GLU A 88 -29.06 6.38 -9.53
C GLU A 88 -28.62 7.76 -10.02
N ARG A 89 -28.27 7.95 -11.29
CA ARG A 89 -28.07 9.27 -11.88
C ARG A 89 -29.33 10.12 -11.78
N GLN A 90 -30.45 9.56 -12.18
CA GLN A 90 -31.76 10.26 -12.11
C GLN A 90 -32.07 10.63 -10.63
N ASN A 91 -31.90 9.68 -9.70
CA ASN A 91 -32.13 9.93 -8.29
C ASN A 91 -31.18 11.00 -7.74
N PHE A 92 -29.89 10.98 -8.15
CA PHE A 92 -28.90 11.95 -7.71
C PHE A 92 -29.19 13.36 -8.20
N VAL A 93 -29.57 13.51 -9.47
CA VAL A 93 -29.84 14.82 -10.08
C VAL A 93 -31.19 15.37 -9.63
N TYR A 94 -32.25 14.60 -9.83
CA TYR A 94 -33.62 15.08 -9.68
C TYR A 94 -34.29 14.71 -8.37
N GLY A 95 -33.75 13.72 -7.66
CA GLY A 95 -34.32 13.18 -6.43
C GLY A 95 -35.27 12.01 -6.67
N ASN A 96 -35.68 11.39 -5.56
CA ASN A 96 -36.69 10.31 -5.56
C ASN A 96 -37.32 10.24 -4.16
N GLU A 97 -38.50 10.77 -4.01
CA GLU A 97 -39.21 10.83 -2.71
C GLU A 97 -39.47 9.43 -2.14
N ALA A 98 -39.84 8.47 -2.99
CA ALA A 98 -40.13 7.10 -2.58
C ALA A 98 -38.89 6.43 -1.93
N GLU A 99 -37.69 6.86 -2.30
CA GLU A 99 -36.39 6.35 -1.80
C GLU A 99 -35.76 7.32 -0.79
N GLY A 100 -36.44 8.41 -0.45
CA GLY A 100 -35.95 9.40 0.51
C GLY A 100 -34.73 10.19 0.02
N VAL A 101 -34.59 10.38 -1.29
CA VAL A 101 -33.50 11.14 -1.92
C VAL A 101 -34.00 12.48 -2.37
N LYS A 102 -33.40 13.57 -1.89
CA LYS A 102 -33.82 14.94 -2.27
C LYS A 102 -33.39 15.31 -3.69
N GLY A 103 -32.21 14.88 -4.11
CA GLY A 103 -31.59 15.27 -5.36
C GLY A 103 -30.79 16.57 -5.27
N CYS A 104 -29.84 16.72 -6.21
CA CYS A 104 -28.95 17.89 -6.28
C CYS A 104 -29.72 19.19 -6.58
N ILE A 105 -30.69 19.14 -7.49
CA ILE A 105 -31.46 20.32 -7.88
C ILE A 105 -32.21 20.90 -6.70
N ALA A 106 -32.86 20.06 -5.87
CA ALA A 106 -33.56 20.50 -4.67
C ALA A 106 -32.59 21.09 -3.60
N ASN A 107 -31.29 20.78 -3.70
CA ASN A 107 -30.23 21.35 -2.84
C ASN A 107 -29.49 22.54 -3.50
N GLY A 108 -30.04 23.12 -4.58
CA GLY A 108 -29.55 24.34 -5.23
C GLY A 108 -28.36 24.12 -6.17
N ILE A 109 -28.13 22.89 -6.61
CA ILE A 109 -27.07 22.54 -7.58
C ILE A 109 -27.72 22.40 -8.97
N SER A 110 -27.18 23.05 -9.99
CA SER A 110 -27.71 22.97 -11.34
C SER A 110 -27.62 21.54 -11.90
N GLU A 111 -28.55 21.23 -12.84
CA GLU A 111 -28.55 19.94 -13.53
C GLU A 111 -27.22 19.64 -14.22
N GLU A 112 -26.63 20.64 -14.88
CA GLU A 112 -25.36 20.54 -15.58
C GLU A 112 -24.23 20.13 -14.62
N VAL A 113 -24.10 20.86 -13.50
CA VAL A 113 -23.10 20.60 -12.47
C VAL A 113 -23.30 19.24 -11.82
N ALA A 114 -24.56 18.88 -11.51
CA ALA A 114 -24.87 17.57 -10.92
C ALA A 114 -24.50 16.42 -11.86
N ASN A 115 -24.80 16.53 -13.15
CA ASN A 115 -24.42 15.52 -14.15
C ASN A 115 -22.90 15.43 -14.34
N LYS A 116 -22.18 16.57 -14.35
CA LYS A 116 -20.72 16.61 -14.40
C LYS A 116 -20.12 15.84 -13.22
N ILE A 117 -20.51 16.19 -11.99
CA ILE A 117 -20.03 15.52 -10.76
C ILE A 117 -20.36 14.01 -10.81
N TYR A 118 -21.53 13.63 -11.29
CA TYR A 118 -21.90 12.23 -11.38
C TYR A 118 -21.02 11.46 -12.36
N ASN A 119 -20.68 12.04 -13.51
CA ASN A 119 -19.73 11.46 -14.47
C ASN A 119 -18.33 11.28 -13.87
N GLU A 120 -17.82 12.27 -13.17
CA GLU A 120 -16.54 12.19 -12.47
C GLU A 120 -16.54 11.07 -11.43
N MET A 121 -17.63 10.93 -10.66
CA MET A 121 -17.79 9.82 -9.71
C MET A 121 -17.79 8.45 -10.41
N ILE A 122 -18.45 8.29 -11.56
CA ILE A 122 -18.45 7.03 -12.31
C ILE A 122 -17.06 6.68 -12.80
N ASP A 123 -16.35 7.62 -13.40
CA ASP A 123 -15.01 7.37 -13.92
C ASP A 123 -14.04 7.02 -12.82
N PHE A 124 -14.17 7.68 -11.69
CA PHE A 124 -13.33 7.43 -10.53
C PHE A 124 -13.72 6.16 -9.77
N ALA A 125 -14.99 5.82 -9.68
CA ALA A 125 -15.47 4.66 -8.90
C ALA A 125 -14.92 3.31 -9.42
N LYS A 126 -14.52 3.25 -10.69
CA LYS A 126 -13.83 2.08 -11.28
C LYS A 126 -12.52 1.76 -10.57
N TYR A 127 -11.90 2.76 -9.94
CA TYR A 127 -10.55 2.71 -9.38
C TYR A 127 -10.46 3.22 -7.93
N ALA A 128 -11.55 3.71 -7.37
CA ALA A 128 -11.62 4.32 -6.04
C ALA A 128 -11.08 3.37 -4.96
N PHE A 129 -10.21 3.90 -4.11
CA PHE A 129 -9.50 3.13 -3.10
C PHE A 129 -10.19 3.23 -1.74
N ASN A 130 -10.18 2.14 -0.98
CA ASN A 130 -10.66 2.16 0.40
C ASN A 130 -9.71 2.95 1.29
N LYS A 131 -10.21 3.99 1.97
CA LYS A 131 -9.42 4.88 2.82
C LYS A 131 -8.82 4.16 4.03
N SER A 132 -9.55 3.22 4.62
CA SER A 132 -9.08 2.45 5.78
C SER A 132 -7.90 1.55 5.38
N HIS A 133 -7.98 0.92 4.21
CA HIS A 133 -6.88 0.12 3.67
C HIS A 133 -5.63 0.99 3.41
N ALA A 134 -5.80 2.16 2.77
CA ALA A 134 -4.70 3.09 2.56
C ALA A 134 -4.08 3.57 3.89
N ALA A 135 -4.89 3.77 4.92
CA ALA A 135 -4.41 4.16 6.25
C ALA A 135 -3.59 3.04 6.90
N ALA A 136 -4.07 1.80 6.86
CA ALA A 136 -3.34 0.64 7.40
C ALA A 136 -1.98 0.46 6.72
N TYR A 137 -1.93 0.49 5.40
CA TYR A 137 -0.66 0.42 4.67
C TYR A 137 0.27 1.61 4.91
N ALA A 138 -0.27 2.79 5.18
CA ALA A 138 0.57 3.94 5.56
C ALA A 138 1.23 3.73 6.93
N VAL A 139 0.57 3.04 7.87
CA VAL A 139 1.17 2.65 9.17
C VAL A 139 2.30 1.65 8.93
N VAL A 140 2.08 0.59 8.16
CA VAL A 140 3.12 -0.39 7.82
C VAL A 140 4.31 0.29 7.13
N SER A 141 4.04 1.19 6.17
CA SER A 141 5.10 1.95 5.49
C SER A 141 5.90 2.84 6.44
N TYR A 142 5.23 3.42 7.45
CA TYR A 142 5.91 4.19 8.49
C TYR A 142 6.77 3.29 9.38
N GLN A 143 6.24 2.15 9.83
CA GLN A 143 6.95 1.18 10.66
C GLN A 143 8.20 0.66 9.95
N THR A 144 8.10 0.28 8.68
CA THR A 144 9.26 -0.18 7.90
C THR A 144 10.31 0.92 7.72
N ALA A 145 9.89 2.16 7.49
CA ALA A 145 10.81 3.29 7.40
C ALA A 145 11.48 3.60 8.74
N TYR A 146 10.74 3.51 9.84
CA TYR A 146 11.25 3.69 11.20
C TYR A 146 12.32 2.62 11.53
N LEU A 147 12.00 1.35 11.29
CA LEU A 147 12.93 0.24 11.53
C LEU A 147 14.18 0.38 10.66
N LYS A 148 14.05 0.72 9.39
CA LYS A 148 15.20 0.95 8.51
C LYS A 148 16.07 2.12 8.97
N CYS A 149 15.48 3.16 9.58
CA CYS A 149 16.21 4.34 10.06
C CYS A 149 16.95 4.07 11.38
N HIS A 150 16.29 3.41 12.33
CA HIS A 150 16.78 3.24 13.68
C HIS A 150 17.49 1.91 13.94
N TYR A 151 17.18 0.88 13.15
CA TYR A 151 17.70 -0.48 13.24
C TYR A 151 18.08 -1.01 11.86
N PRO A 152 18.99 -0.30 11.13
CA PRO A 152 19.26 -0.62 9.72
C PRO A 152 19.82 -2.01 9.50
N ILE A 153 20.66 -2.52 10.42
CA ILE A 153 21.30 -3.84 10.29
C ILE A 153 20.24 -4.93 10.42
N GLU A 154 19.43 -4.88 11.48
CA GLU A 154 18.34 -5.82 11.73
C GLU A 154 17.27 -5.79 10.62
N PHE A 155 16.93 -4.58 10.18
CA PHE A 155 15.98 -4.40 9.09
C PHE A 155 16.47 -5.02 7.78
N MET A 156 17.75 -4.79 7.43
CA MET A 156 18.34 -5.35 6.21
C MET A 156 18.51 -6.86 6.29
N ALA A 157 18.89 -7.41 7.44
CA ALA A 157 18.97 -8.86 7.66
C ALA A 157 17.61 -9.53 7.47
N ALA A 158 16.54 -8.98 8.06
CA ALA A 158 15.17 -9.47 7.90
C ALA A 158 14.68 -9.35 6.45
N LEU A 159 14.97 -8.22 5.78
CA LEU A 159 14.61 -8.00 4.38
C LEU A 159 15.31 -9.00 3.45
N MET A 160 16.60 -9.22 3.64
CA MET A 160 17.37 -10.18 2.85
C MET A 160 16.90 -11.62 3.07
N THR A 161 16.54 -11.96 4.31
CA THR A 161 15.91 -13.25 4.64
C THR A 161 14.61 -13.45 3.87
N SER A 162 13.76 -12.43 3.79
CA SER A 162 12.47 -12.52 3.07
C SER A 162 12.60 -12.75 1.56
N VAL A 163 13.77 -12.51 0.99
CA VAL A 163 14.06 -12.65 -0.45
C VAL A 163 15.19 -13.63 -0.76
N ARG A 164 15.61 -14.45 0.21
CA ARG A 164 16.77 -15.34 0.12
C ARG A 164 16.76 -16.26 -1.10
N ASP A 165 15.56 -16.66 -1.57
CA ASP A 165 15.38 -17.50 -2.74
C ASP A 165 15.52 -16.73 -4.08
N ASN A 166 15.68 -15.42 -4.03
CA ASN A 166 15.84 -14.57 -5.21
C ASN A 166 17.25 -13.95 -5.25
N THR A 167 18.16 -14.62 -5.94
CA THR A 167 19.57 -14.22 -6.05
C THR A 167 19.75 -12.76 -6.51
N SER A 168 18.98 -12.31 -7.50
CA SER A 168 19.07 -10.92 -7.98
C SER A 168 18.72 -9.90 -6.91
N LYS A 169 17.70 -10.17 -6.08
CA LYS A 169 17.34 -9.32 -4.96
C LYS A 169 18.37 -9.38 -3.85
N VAL A 170 18.92 -10.56 -3.56
CA VAL A 170 20.00 -10.70 -2.56
C VAL A 170 21.21 -9.85 -2.96
N ILE A 171 21.65 -9.93 -4.23
CA ILE A 171 22.74 -9.10 -4.75
C ILE A 171 22.41 -7.61 -4.61
N HIS A 172 21.21 -7.20 -5.04
CA HIS A 172 20.78 -5.81 -4.94
C HIS A 172 20.83 -5.29 -3.50
N TYR A 173 20.32 -6.03 -2.53
CA TYR A 173 20.33 -5.61 -1.13
C TYR A 173 21.72 -5.71 -0.48
N THR A 174 22.58 -6.62 -0.95
CA THR A 174 24.00 -6.62 -0.54
C THR A 174 24.70 -5.32 -0.96
N MET A 175 24.41 -4.82 -2.19
CA MET A 175 24.93 -3.53 -2.63
C MET A 175 24.36 -2.36 -1.79
N ASN A 176 23.06 -2.41 -1.48
CA ASN A 176 22.48 -1.40 -0.58
C ASN A 176 23.10 -1.43 0.84
N CYS A 177 23.41 -2.60 1.39
CA CYS A 177 24.12 -2.70 2.66
C CYS A 177 25.48 -2.00 2.59
N LYS A 178 26.23 -2.21 1.51
CA LYS A 178 27.51 -1.54 1.27
C LYS A 178 27.37 0.00 1.22
N GLU A 179 26.36 0.50 0.51
CA GLU A 179 26.04 1.94 0.45
C GLU A 179 25.68 2.52 1.82
N LEU A 180 25.02 1.73 2.67
CA LEU A 180 24.65 2.10 4.04
C LEU A 180 25.80 1.92 5.04
N GLY A 181 26.97 1.46 4.61
CA GLY A 181 28.11 1.18 5.49
C GLY A 181 27.91 -0.05 6.38
N ILE A 182 26.99 -0.97 6.04
CA ILE A 182 26.73 -2.19 6.79
C ILE A 182 27.62 -3.31 6.25
N PRO A 183 28.54 -3.86 7.07
CA PRO A 183 29.40 -4.97 6.68
C PRO A 183 28.58 -6.23 6.34
N MET A 184 28.93 -6.88 5.24
CA MET A 184 28.43 -8.20 4.89
C MET A 184 29.49 -9.25 5.24
N LEU A 185 29.17 -10.11 6.22
CA LEU A 185 30.06 -11.18 6.67
C LEU A 185 29.79 -12.44 5.83
N SER A 186 30.88 -13.14 5.48
CA SER A 186 30.81 -14.39 4.69
C SER A 186 29.99 -15.48 5.39
N PRO A 187 29.39 -16.42 4.65
CA PRO A 187 28.81 -17.63 5.25
C PRO A 187 29.83 -18.34 6.13
N ASP A 188 29.40 -18.82 7.29
CA ASP A 188 30.26 -19.54 8.25
C ASP A 188 29.46 -20.66 8.92
N ILE A 189 29.99 -21.88 8.94
CA ILE A 189 29.32 -23.05 9.55
C ILE A 189 29.31 -22.99 11.09
N ASN A 190 30.22 -22.24 11.68
CA ASN A 190 30.33 -22.09 13.14
C ASN A 190 29.48 -20.94 13.67
N GLU A 191 29.14 -19.94 12.85
CA GLU A 191 28.40 -18.75 13.28
C GLU A 191 27.10 -18.56 12.52
N GLY A 192 27.03 -19.03 11.26
CA GLY A 192 25.89 -18.81 10.37
C GLY A 192 24.66 -19.62 10.75
N TYR A 193 23.54 -19.15 10.21
CA TYR A 193 22.23 -19.78 10.29
C TYR A 193 21.61 -19.90 8.88
N SER A 194 20.46 -20.50 8.80
CA SER A 194 19.69 -20.56 7.54
C SER A 194 19.42 -19.16 7.01
N ASP A 195 18.97 -18.27 7.87
CA ASP A 195 18.61 -16.90 7.57
C ASP A 195 19.80 -15.93 7.72
N PHE A 196 19.70 -14.75 7.09
CA PHE A 196 20.62 -13.67 7.36
C PHE A 196 20.46 -13.23 8.82
N SER A 197 21.58 -13.05 9.52
CA SER A 197 21.58 -12.73 10.94
C SER A 197 22.52 -11.58 11.25
N VAL A 198 22.20 -10.83 12.30
CA VAL A 198 23.09 -9.78 12.82
C VAL A 198 24.23 -10.40 13.57
N ALA A 199 25.47 -10.03 13.24
CA ALA A 199 26.68 -10.47 13.89
C ALA A 199 27.79 -9.40 13.76
N ASP A 200 28.57 -9.17 14.79
CA ASP A 200 29.75 -8.30 14.77
C ASP A 200 29.57 -6.93 14.13
N GLY A 201 28.40 -6.30 14.38
CA GLY A 201 28.05 -4.99 13.81
C GLY A 201 27.72 -5.01 12.32
N GLY A 202 27.54 -6.19 11.72
CA GLY A 202 27.16 -6.40 10.33
C GLY A 202 26.11 -7.47 10.16
N ILE A 203 25.99 -7.99 8.93
CA ILE A 203 25.05 -9.05 8.57
C ILE A 203 25.83 -10.28 8.13
N ARG A 204 25.68 -11.39 8.85
CA ARG A 204 26.16 -12.70 8.44
C ARG A 204 25.28 -13.22 7.29
N PHE A 205 25.91 -13.65 6.22
CA PHE A 205 25.21 -14.19 5.04
C PHE A 205 24.45 -15.48 5.39
N GLY A 206 23.15 -15.52 5.09
CA GLY A 206 22.31 -16.68 5.35
C GLY A 206 22.69 -17.88 4.49
N MET A 207 22.96 -19.02 5.11
CA MET A 207 23.41 -20.21 4.38
C MET A 207 22.38 -20.74 3.38
N SER A 208 21.09 -20.54 3.60
CA SER A 208 20.03 -20.95 2.68
C SER A 208 19.97 -20.12 1.38
N ALA A 209 20.62 -18.96 1.35
CA ALA A 209 20.76 -18.18 0.13
C ALA A 209 21.88 -18.71 -0.79
N ILE A 210 22.67 -19.68 -0.31
CA ILE A 210 23.68 -20.35 -1.13
C ILE A 210 23.00 -21.39 -2.02
N LYS A 211 23.15 -21.23 -3.33
CA LYS A 211 22.52 -22.11 -4.30
C LYS A 211 23.02 -23.55 -4.14
N GLY A 212 22.09 -24.48 -4.06
CA GLY A 212 22.41 -25.92 -3.98
C GLY A 212 22.48 -26.49 -2.56
N ILE A 213 22.35 -25.68 -1.52
CA ILE A 213 22.29 -26.15 -0.14
C ILE A 213 20.84 -26.10 0.37
N GLY A 214 20.27 -27.24 0.75
CA GLY A 214 18.92 -27.33 1.29
C GLY A 214 18.84 -26.87 2.75
N VAL A 215 17.71 -26.27 3.13
CA VAL A 215 17.46 -25.79 4.50
C VAL A 215 17.65 -26.91 5.54
N ASN A 216 17.16 -28.12 5.27
CA ASN A 216 17.29 -29.27 6.17
C ASN A 216 18.76 -29.62 6.48
N VAL A 217 19.66 -29.48 5.49
CA VAL A 217 21.10 -29.70 5.68
C VAL A 217 21.67 -28.64 6.63
N ILE A 218 21.30 -27.39 6.40
CA ILE A 218 21.74 -26.28 7.24
C ILE A 218 21.25 -26.44 8.69
N GLU A 219 19.99 -26.85 8.86
CA GLU A 219 19.42 -27.09 10.20
C GLU A 219 20.15 -28.23 10.93
N ARG A 220 20.54 -29.29 10.24
CA ARG A 220 21.40 -30.36 10.81
C ARG A 220 22.76 -29.82 11.22
N ILE A 221 23.43 -29.02 10.38
CA ILE A 221 24.71 -28.38 10.70
C ILE A 221 24.60 -27.55 11.98
N VAL A 222 23.56 -26.70 12.06
CA VAL A 222 23.32 -25.83 13.21
C VAL A 222 22.97 -26.62 14.47
N ALA A 223 22.16 -27.68 14.36
CA ALA A 223 21.78 -28.54 15.49
C ALA A 223 22.99 -29.28 16.05
N GLU A 224 23.82 -29.86 15.18
CA GLU A 224 25.02 -30.57 15.58
C GLU A 224 26.05 -29.63 16.21
N ARG A 225 26.24 -28.42 15.66
CA ARG A 225 27.09 -27.39 16.26
C ARG A 225 26.59 -27.00 17.66
N LYS A 226 25.28 -26.90 17.87
CA LYS A 226 24.69 -26.52 19.18
C LYS A 226 24.93 -27.61 20.24
N SER A 227 24.90 -28.87 19.85
CA SER A 227 25.10 -30.00 20.78
C SER A 227 26.55 -30.37 21.02
N GLY A 228 27.35 -30.37 19.94
CA GLY A 228 28.74 -30.84 19.95
C GLY A 228 29.83 -29.73 19.94
N GLY A 229 29.42 -28.46 20.01
CA GLY A 229 30.33 -27.33 19.93
C GLY A 229 30.78 -26.99 18.50
N ALA A 230 31.64 -25.99 18.37
CA ALA A 230 32.19 -25.53 17.10
C ALA A 230 32.92 -26.63 16.34
N TYR A 231 32.85 -26.61 15.02
CA TYR A 231 33.62 -27.48 14.15
C TYR A 231 35.07 -27.01 14.10
N ALA A 232 35.99 -27.90 14.53
CA ALA A 232 37.42 -27.58 14.63
C ALA A 232 38.18 -27.67 13.29
N SER A 233 37.66 -28.49 12.35
CA SER A 233 38.29 -28.71 11.04
C SER A 233 37.23 -29.24 10.04
N LEU A 234 37.58 -29.24 8.74
CA LEU A 234 36.81 -29.89 7.73
C LEU A 234 36.58 -31.38 8.01
N GLN A 235 37.60 -32.08 8.47
CA GLN A 235 37.47 -33.49 8.82
C GLN A 235 36.48 -33.69 9.96
N ASN A 236 36.58 -32.91 11.05
CA ASN A 236 35.65 -32.93 12.18
C ASN A 236 34.22 -32.60 11.76
N PHE A 237 34.03 -31.67 10.80
CA PHE A 237 32.73 -31.36 10.22
C PHE A 237 32.12 -32.55 9.48
N LEU A 238 32.92 -33.22 8.64
CA LEU A 238 32.46 -34.41 7.88
C LEU A 238 32.09 -35.57 8.79
N GLU A 239 32.98 -35.89 9.79
CA GLU A 239 32.74 -37.01 10.72
C GLU A 239 31.49 -36.82 11.61
N ARG A 240 31.07 -35.57 11.82
CA ARG A 240 29.91 -35.26 12.70
C ARG A 240 28.58 -35.15 11.94
N LEU A 241 28.62 -35.06 10.63
CA LEU A 241 27.41 -34.91 9.79
C LEU A 241 27.04 -36.13 8.96
N ASP A 242 27.87 -37.18 8.99
CA ASP A 242 27.60 -38.48 8.36
C ASP A 242 26.37 -39.20 9.07
#